data_0a2527c506caa3d1a5ac1984cc1e651f
#
_entry.id   0a2527c506caa3d1a5ac1984cc1e651f
#
_cell.length_a   1.000
_cell.length_b   1.000
_cell.length_c   1.000
_cell.angle_alpha   90.00
_cell.angle_beta   90.00
_cell.angle_gamma   90.00
#
_symmetry.space_group_name_H-M   'P 1'
#
loop_
_entity.id
_entity.type
_entity.pdbx_description
1 polymer ?
#
loop_
_entity_poly.entity_id
_entity_poly.type
_entity_poly.pdbx_seq_one_letter_code
_entity_poly.pdbx_strand_id
1 'polypeptide(L)'
;MAKSVHAVLFCSLLVGLSSAQTAPLRVLPWNGHPAAVSLTFDDARPVHLDVVVPELNKRHLNATFFVIISKLTRLDDWRRAQAQGHEIGNHCVTHEHPAELNRASEELEVEDAKKFLDSNFKSDITIFAYPYAELSAGLLFWVKKYDFAARGWQGEGESVYVAAGAEPDWYNLPSQTAYTKYDAAVYRSWIDKAFAKHAWTIFQIHGIGDPSTGFEPIPLDTFLSLLDYLKAQEAKGLWVAPFGTVAAYLRAQKTLEAAKPQLRNSEERFVWKVPAPFPSGVVLKTAIQGGTHVHVYQGKRELHPSKVGVYSVSFDSGELIVKGAL
;
A
#
# COMPACT_ATOMS: atom_id res chain seq x y z
N MET A 1 47.22 38.06 -64.83
CA MET A 1 45.76 37.96 -64.75
C MET A 1 45.43 37.17 -63.41
N ALA A 2 45.13 37.90 -62.38
CA ALA A 2 44.80 37.33 -61.10
C ALA A 2 43.27 37.26 -60.95
N LYS A 3 42.70 36.06 -60.74
CA LYS A 3 41.27 35.87 -60.47
C LYS A 3 41.05 35.84 -58.95
N SER A 4 40.34 36.87 -58.51
CA SER A 4 39.89 36.99 -57.12
C SER A 4 38.71 36.02 -56.84
N VAL A 5 38.84 35.11 -55.85
CA VAL A 5 37.78 34.23 -55.42
C VAL A 5 37.20 34.85 -54.15
N HIS A 6 35.93 35.28 -54.23
CA HIS A 6 35.20 35.73 -53.06
C HIS A 6 34.60 34.50 -52.32
N ALA A 7 35.04 34.24 -51.06
CA ALA A 7 34.45 33.28 -50.21
C ALA A 7 33.25 33.91 -49.49
N VAL A 8 32.08 33.37 -49.73
CA VAL A 8 30.83 33.72 -49.00
C VAL A 8 30.77 32.86 -47.73
N LEU A 9 30.89 33.52 -46.58
CA LEU A 9 30.78 32.88 -45.28
C LEU A 9 29.29 32.71 -44.95
N PHE A 10 28.77 31.47 -45.02
CA PHE A 10 27.44 31.13 -44.51
C PHE A 10 27.52 31.00 -43.00
N CYS A 11 27.02 31.99 -42.28
CA CYS A 11 26.83 31.93 -40.82
C CYS A 11 25.53 31.16 -40.52
N SER A 12 25.64 29.85 -40.25
CA SER A 12 24.51 29.02 -39.79
C SER A 12 24.17 29.38 -38.36
N LEU A 13 23.09 30.14 -38.15
CA LEU A 13 22.48 30.27 -36.84
C LEU A 13 21.94 28.88 -36.42
N LEU A 14 22.67 28.18 -35.58
CA LEU A 14 22.16 27.08 -34.81
C LEU A 14 21.22 27.66 -33.74
N VAL A 15 19.93 27.68 -34.05
CA VAL A 15 18.89 27.85 -33.02
C VAL A 15 18.91 26.57 -32.18
N GLY A 16 19.60 26.65 -31.05
CA GLY A 16 19.55 25.60 -30.03
C GLY A 16 18.13 25.50 -29.52
N LEU A 17 17.41 24.48 -29.97
CA LEU A 17 16.20 24.04 -29.30
C LEU A 17 16.60 23.58 -27.86
N SER A 18 16.49 24.51 -26.90
CA SER A 18 16.53 24.16 -25.52
C SER A 18 15.37 23.17 -25.26
N SER A 19 15.68 21.90 -25.14
CA SER A 19 14.70 20.95 -24.65
C SER A 19 14.30 21.41 -23.26
N ALA A 20 13.08 21.89 -23.11
CA ALA A 20 12.51 22.21 -21.81
C ALA A 20 12.68 20.99 -20.91
N GLN A 21 13.53 21.14 -19.90
CA GLN A 21 13.84 20.05 -18.98
C GLN A 21 12.67 19.98 -18.00
N THR A 22 11.87 18.91 -18.09
CA THR A 22 10.74 18.67 -17.18
C THR A 22 11.24 18.60 -15.74
N ALA A 23 10.50 19.21 -14.81
CA ALA A 23 10.83 19.06 -13.38
C ALA A 23 10.68 17.60 -12.99
N PRO A 24 11.74 16.91 -12.54
CA PRO A 24 11.60 15.52 -12.17
C PRO A 24 10.68 15.40 -10.95
N LEU A 25 9.53 14.75 -11.18
CA LEU A 25 8.58 14.39 -10.15
C LEU A 25 8.93 12.99 -9.63
N ARG A 26 9.05 12.85 -8.32
CA ARG A 26 9.30 11.56 -7.67
C ARG A 26 8.42 11.42 -6.43
N VAL A 27 7.64 10.37 -6.37
CA VAL A 27 6.93 10.00 -5.14
C VAL A 27 7.93 9.38 -4.16
N LEU A 28 7.92 9.83 -2.91
CA LEU A 28 8.78 9.26 -1.89
C LEU A 28 8.24 7.87 -1.51
N PRO A 29 9.05 6.81 -1.61
CA PRO A 29 8.60 5.47 -1.25
C PRO A 29 8.17 5.41 0.22
N TRP A 30 7.25 4.50 0.51
CA TRP A 30 6.78 4.24 1.88
C TRP A 30 6.37 5.51 2.64
N ASN A 31 5.65 6.43 1.98
CA ASN A 31 5.25 7.73 2.56
C ASN A 31 6.43 8.57 3.11
N GLY A 32 7.61 8.39 2.52
CA GLY A 32 8.86 9.06 2.93
C GLY A 32 9.62 8.35 4.04
N HIS A 33 9.29 7.09 4.31
CA HIS A 33 9.98 6.22 5.26
C HIS A 33 10.97 5.27 4.55
N PRO A 34 11.97 4.72 5.24
CA PRO A 34 12.93 3.79 4.65
C PRO A 34 12.35 2.43 4.33
N ALA A 35 11.34 1.95 5.06
CA ALA A 35 10.70 0.66 4.85
C ALA A 35 9.28 0.66 5.44
N ALA A 36 8.47 -0.36 5.11
CA ALA A 36 7.13 -0.54 5.65
C ALA A 36 6.91 -1.94 6.23
N VAL A 37 6.04 -2.03 7.24
CA VAL A 37 5.55 -3.29 7.82
C VAL A 37 4.05 -3.22 8.00
N SER A 38 3.35 -4.28 7.60
CA SER A 38 1.93 -4.48 7.91
C SER A 38 1.73 -5.75 8.71
N LEU A 39 1.02 -5.63 9.83
CA LEU A 39 0.51 -6.78 10.57
C LEU A 39 -0.88 -7.10 10.05
N THR A 40 -1.11 -8.35 9.65
CA THR A 40 -2.43 -8.84 9.23
C THR A 40 -2.84 -10.04 10.08
N PHE A 41 -4.10 -10.04 10.53
CA PHE A 41 -4.68 -11.06 11.37
C PHE A 41 -5.88 -11.69 10.67
N ASP A 42 -5.94 -13.02 10.61
CA ASP A 42 -6.95 -13.76 9.89
C ASP A 42 -8.00 -14.40 10.78
N ASP A 43 -9.18 -14.69 10.22
CA ASP A 43 -10.26 -15.50 10.78
C ASP A 43 -11.21 -14.81 11.79
N ALA A 44 -11.05 -13.54 12.13
CA ALA A 44 -11.88 -12.86 13.14
C ALA A 44 -11.92 -13.56 14.51
N ARG A 45 -10.77 -14.06 14.99
CA ARG A 45 -10.67 -14.80 16.26
C ARG A 45 -11.00 -13.91 17.46
N PRO A 46 -11.67 -14.43 18.52
CA PRO A 46 -11.96 -13.64 19.74
C PRO A 46 -10.72 -12.99 20.35
N VAL A 47 -9.57 -13.68 20.35
CA VAL A 47 -8.29 -13.16 20.86
C VAL A 47 -7.84 -11.88 20.17
N HIS A 48 -8.27 -11.64 18.94
CA HIS A 48 -7.96 -10.39 18.24
C HIS A 48 -8.59 -9.18 18.94
N LEU A 49 -9.82 -9.30 19.41
CA LEU A 49 -10.50 -8.24 20.16
C LEU A 49 -10.08 -8.19 21.63
N ASP A 50 -9.78 -9.33 22.24
CA ASP A 50 -9.51 -9.42 23.67
C ASP A 50 -8.06 -9.11 24.03
N VAL A 51 -7.12 -9.36 23.10
CA VAL A 51 -5.67 -9.21 23.33
C VAL A 51 -5.03 -8.31 22.26
N VAL A 52 -5.19 -8.64 20.97
CA VAL A 52 -4.43 -8.00 19.89
C VAL A 52 -4.77 -6.51 19.78
N VAL A 53 -6.05 -6.15 19.64
CA VAL A 53 -6.49 -4.75 19.53
C VAL A 53 -6.07 -3.92 20.75
N PRO A 54 -6.29 -4.36 22.00
CA PRO A 54 -5.80 -3.62 23.18
C PRO A 54 -4.28 -3.41 23.19
N GLU A 55 -3.48 -4.43 22.85
CA GLU A 55 -2.02 -4.33 22.88
C GLU A 55 -1.45 -3.45 21.75
N LEU A 56 -2.08 -3.47 20.57
CA LEU A 56 -1.78 -2.54 19.46
C LEU A 56 -2.11 -1.11 19.86
N ASN A 57 -3.30 -0.87 20.42
CA ASN A 57 -3.75 0.46 20.86
C ASN A 57 -2.83 1.07 21.91
N LYS A 58 -2.38 0.30 22.91
CA LYS A 58 -1.41 0.75 23.91
C LYS A 58 -0.12 1.31 23.29
N ARG A 59 0.25 0.81 22.12
CA ARG A 59 1.47 1.21 21.38
C ARG A 59 1.20 2.17 20.25
N HIS A 60 -0.05 2.59 20.04
CA HIS A 60 -0.47 3.40 18.89
C HIS A 60 -0.06 2.76 17.56
N LEU A 61 -0.23 1.45 17.44
CA LEU A 61 -0.03 0.67 16.23
C LEU A 61 -1.40 0.28 15.65
N ASN A 62 -1.50 0.27 14.32
CA ASN A 62 -2.68 -0.19 13.61
C ASN A 62 -2.35 -1.43 12.77
N ALA A 63 -3.32 -2.29 12.59
CA ALA A 63 -3.21 -3.54 11.83
C ALA A 63 -4.44 -3.77 10.97
N THR A 64 -4.38 -4.77 10.09
CA THR A 64 -5.50 -5.23 9.27
C THR A 64 -6.03 -6.54 9.82
N PHE A 65 -7.35 -6.66 9.89
CA PHE A 65 -8.06 -7.88 10.26
C PHE A 65 -8.87 -8.38 9.08
N PHE A 66 -8.48 -9.51 8.51
CA PHE A 66 -9.23 -10.19 7.47
C PHE A 66 -10.27 -11.11 8.12
N VAL A 67 -11.55 -10.77 7.95
CA VAL A 67 -12.61 -11.39 8.73
C VAL A 67 -13.46 -12.34 7.88
N ILE A 68 -13.73 -13.54 8.43
CA ILE A 68 -14.65 -14.53 7.87
C ILE A 68 -16.07 -14.20 8.36
N ILE A 69 -16.99 -13.95 7.43
CA ILE A 69 -18.31 -13.46 7.80
C ILE A 69 -19.09 -14.45 8.67
N SER A 70 -19.08 -15.74 8.35
CA SER A 70 -19.78 -16.77 9.12
C SER A 70 -19.23 -16.97 10.56
N LYS A 71 -18.02 -16.51 10.82
CA LYS A 71 -17.35 -16.57 12.13
C LYS A 71 -17.35 -15.23 12.85
N LEU A 72 -17.82 -14.16 12.18
CA LEU A 72 -17.76 -12.81 12.72
C LEU A 72 -18.82 -12.61 13.83
N THR A 73 -18.34 -12.56 15.04
CA THR A 73 -19.13 -12.23 16.23
C THR A 73 -18.72 -10.86 16.77
N ARG A 74 -19.46 -10.30 17.72
CA ARG A 74 -19.11 -9.04 18.42
C ARG A 74 -18.91 -7.88 17.44
N LEU A 75 -19.81 -7.71 16.48
CA LEU A 75 -19.71 -6.72 15.40
C LEU A 75 -19.43 -5.29 15.89
N ASP A 76 -20.01 -4.89 17.03
CA ASP A 76 -19.77 -3.55 17.59
C ASP A 76 -18.34 -3.39 18.13
N ASP A 77 -17.68 -4.46 18.57
CA ASP A 77 -16.28 -4.42 18.99
C ASP A 77 -15.38 -4.24 17.75
N TRP A 78 -15.67 -4.91 16.65
CA TRP A 78 -14.98 -4.71 15.37
C TRP A 78 -15.18 -3.30 14.80
N ARG A 79 -16.38 -2.73 14.92
CA ARG A 79 -16.63 -1.33 14.55
C ARG A 79 -15.82 -0.37 15.41
N ARG A 80 -15.66 -0.67 16.71
CA ARG A 80 -14.78 0.12 17.58
C ARG A 80 -13.31 0.00 17.19
N ALA A 81 -12.84 -1.21 16.88
CA ALA A 81 -11.49 -1.42 16.39
C ALA A 81 -11.23 -0.62 15.10
N GLN A 82 -12.18 -0.62 14.14
CA GLN A 82 -12.08 0.21 12.94
C GLN A 82 -12.03 1.72 13.29
N ALA A 83 -12.88 2.17 14.21
CA ALA A 83 -12.89 3.58 14.64
C ALA A 83 -11.59 4.00 15.34
N GLN A 84 -10.80 3.07 15.87
CA GLN A 84 -9.48 3.26 16.46
C GLN A 84 -8.34 3.24 15.42
N GLY A 85 -8.67 3.05 14.13
CA GLY A 85 -7.73 3.10 13.01
C GLY A 85 -7.28 1.74 12.50
N HIS A 86 -7.79 0.63 13.06
CA HIS A 86 -7.55 -0.69 12.49
C HIS A 86 -8.35 -0.87 11.19
N GLU A 87 -7.80 -1.64 10.27
CA GLU A 87 -8.41 -1.92 8.98
C GLU A 87 -9.14 -3.26 9.02
N ILE A 88 -10.30 -3.32 8.40
CA ILE A 88 -11.06 -4.56 8.21
C ILE A 88 -10.94 -4.95 6.74
N GLY A 89 -10.71 -6.23 6.47
CA GLY A 89 -10.60 -6.80 5.14
C GLY A 89 -11.48 -8.03 4.97
N ASN A 90 -11.75 -8.38 3.72
CA ASN A 90 -12.58 -9.51 3.33
C ASN A 90 -11.78 -10.82 3.37
N HIS A 91 -12.29 -11.86 4.07
CA HIS A 91 -11.74 -13.22 4.11
C HIS A 91 -12.81 -14.27 3.79
N CYS A 92 -13.67 -13.97 2.82
CA CYS A 92 -14.80 -14.79 2.40
C CYS A 92 -15.96 -14.90 3.42
N VAL A 93 -17.03 -15.55 2.99
CA VAL A 93 -18.17 -15.85 3.86
C VAL A 93 -17.88 -17.07 4.74
N THR A 94 -17.45 -18.19 4.16
CA THR A 94 -17.32 -19.49 4.86
C THR A 94 -15.89 -19.96 5.07
N HIS A 95 -14.94 -19.49 4.25
CA HIS A 95 -13.54 -19.91 4.26
C HIS A 95 -13.34 -21.34 3.73
N GLU A 96 -14.11 -21.72 2.71
CA GLU A 96 -13.94 -23.02 2.03
C GLU A 96 -12.69 -23.03 1.13
N HIS A 97 -12.15 -24.22 0.86
CA HIS A 97 -11.10 -24.39 -0.13
C HIS A 97 -11.63 -24.09 -1.53
N PRO A 98 -10.91 -23.30 -2.35
CA PRO A 98 -11.38 -22.98 -3.71
C PRO A 98 -11.68 -24.21 -4.57
N ALA A 99 -11.00 -25.32 -4.35
CA ALA A 99 -11.25 -26.57 -5.05
C ALA A 99 -12.62 -27.23 -4.72
N GLU A 100 -13.23 -26.85 -3.61
CA GLU A 100 -14.53 -27.33 -3.16
C GLU A 100 -15.69 -26.43 -3.64
N LEU A 101 -15.38 -25.26 -4.21
CA LEU A 101 -16.34 -24.28 -4.70
C LEU A 101 -16.61 -24.48 -6.19
N ASN A 102 -17.85 -24.23 -6.58
CA ASN A 102 -18.19 -23.99 -7.98
C ASN A 102 -18.22 -22.47 -8.25
N ARG A 103 -18.29 -22.08 -9.53
CA ARG A 103 -18.21 -20.67 -9.93
C ARG A 103 -19.25 -19.77 -9.24
N ALA A 104 -20.45 -20.23 -9.02
CA ALA A 104 -21.50 -19.47 -8.36
C ALA A 104 -21.19 -19.30 -6.85
N SER A 105 -20.64 -20.34 -6.22
CA SER A 105 -20.19 -20.29 -4.83
C SER A 105 -19.00 -19.38 -4.65
N GLU A 106 -18.05 -19.36 -5.58
CA GLU A 106 -16.90 -18.42 -5.56
C GLU A 106 -17.36 -16.96 -5.60
N GLU A 107 -18.41 -16.66 -6.40
CA GLU A 107 -19.02 -15.31 -6.41
C GLU A 107 -19.58 -14.94 -5.05
N LEU A 108 -20.40 -15.80 -4.46
CA LEU A 108 -21.03 -15.56 -3.16
C LEU A 108 -19.99 -15.40 -2.04
N GLU A 109 -18.92 -16.20 -2.05
CA GLU A 109 -17.83 -16.09 -1.08
C GLU A 109 -17.19 -14.71 -1.05
N VAL A 110 -17.01 -14.05 -2.19
CA VAL A 110 -16.40 -12.74 -2.29
C VAL A 110 -17.44 -11.62 -2.19
N GLU A 111 -18.51 -11.68 -3.00
CA GLU A 111 -19.49 -10.60 -3.15
C GLU A 111 -20.36 -10.43 -1.91
N ASP A 112 -20.90 -11.52 -1.35
CA ASP A 112 -21.78 -11.42 -0.18
C ASP A 112 -20.99 -11.01 1.07
N ALA A 113 -19.75 -11.48 1.20
CA ALA A 113 -18.87 -10.99 2.25
C ALA A 113 -18.62 -9.48 2.12
N LYS A 114 -18.32 -8.99 0.90
CA LYS A 114 -18.16 -7.55 0.64
C LYS A 114 -19.42 -6.77 0.96
N LYS A 115 -20.58 -7.18 0.47
CA LYS A 115 -21.86 -6.51 0.75
C LYS A 115 -22.15 -6.42 2.24
N PHE A 116 -21.88 -7.51 2.98
CA PHE A 116 -22.02 -7.52 4.43
C PHE A 116 -21.09 -6.52 5.09
N LEU A 117 -19.80 -6.52 4.71
CA LEU A 117 -18.78 -5.64 5.28
C LEU A 117 -19.10 -4.17 4.99
N ASP A 118 -19.40 -3.81 3.76
CA ASP A 118 -19.74 -2.43 3.36
C ASP A 118 -20.98 -1.91 4.10
N SER A 119 -21.95 -2.80 4.37
CA SER A 119 -23.18 -2.44 5.10
C SER A 119 -22.95 -2.26 6.61
N ASN A 120 -21.87 -2.82 7.15
CA ASN A 120 -21.63 -2.87 8.58
C ASN A 120 -20.46 -2.01 9.06
N PHE A 121 -19.57 -1.59 8.16
CA PHE A 121 -18.39 -0.78 8.47
C PHE A 121 -18.45 0.57 7.74
N LYS A 122 -17.66 1.56 8.21
CA LYS A 122 -17.77 2.96 7.75
C LYS A 122 -17.07 3.27 6.43
N SER A 123 -16.30 2.35 5.90
CA SER A 123 -15.55 2.55 4.65
C SER A 123 -15.79 1.38 3.71
N ASP A 124 -15.72 1.63 2.41
CA ASP A 124 -15.70 0.56 1.41
C ASP A 124 -14.55 -0.40 1.70
N ILE A 125 -14.87 -1.68 1.89
CA ILE A 125 -13.88 -2.72 2.13
C ILE A 125 -13.41 -3.22 0.77
N THR A 126 -12.19 -2.88 0.41
CA THR A 126 -11.62 -3.11 -0.92
C THR A 126 -10.30 -3.87 -0.89
N ILE A 127 -10.09 -4.66 0.16
CA ILE A 127 -8.93 -5.55 0.33
C ILE A 127 -9.38 -6.95 0.68
N PHE A 128 -8.64 -7.93 0.22
CA PHE A 128 -8.96 -9.35 0.32
C PHE A 128 -7.78 -10.16 0.82
N ALA A 129 -8.03 -11.26 1.53
CA ALA A 129 -7.06 -12.33 1.76
C ALA A 129 -7.66 -13.67 1.33
N TYR A 130 -6.92 -14.43 0.54
CA TYR A 130 -7.39 -15.74 0.08
C TYR A 130 -7.35 -16.76 1.22
N PRO A 131 -8.46 -17.51 1.48
CA PRO A 131 -8.42 -18.68 2.34
C PRO A 131 -7.28 -19.62 1.96
N TYR A 132 -6.53 -20.11 2.93
CA TYR A 132 -5.36 -20.99 2.76
C TYR A 132 -4.26 -20.47 1.81
N ALA A 133 -4.31 -19.18 1.41
CA ALA A 133 -3.53 -18.60 0.33
C ALA A 133 -3.72 -19.31 -1.04
N GLU A 134 -4.83 -19.99 -1.23
CA GLU A 134 -5.18 -20.69 -2.46
C GLU A 134 -5.94 -19.78 -3.42
N LEU A 135 -5.41 -19.65 -4.63
CA LEU A 135 -6.03 -18.84 -5.69
C LEU A 135 -6.66 -19.77 -6.73
N SER A 136 -7.95 -19.56 -7.00
CA SER A 136 -8.59 -20.07 -8.21
C SER A 136 -8.79 -18.95 -9.24
N ALA A 137 -8.99 -19.32 -10.49
CA ALA A 137 -9.31 -18.34 -11.53
C ALA A 137 -10.64 -17.61 -11.28
N GLY A 138 -11.60 -18.30 -10.64
CA GLY A 138 -12.91 -17.73 -10.29
C GLY A 138 -12.80 -16.75 -9.14
N LEU A 139 -12.18 -17.12 -8.02
CA LEU A 139 -11.93 -16.19 -6.91
C LEU A 139 -11.16 -14.96 -7.39
N LEU A 140 -10.09 -15.15 -8.17
CA LEU A 140 -9.30 -14.05 -8.70
C LEU A 140 -10.13 -13.09 -9.56
N PHE A 141 -11.09 -13.62 -10.35
CA PHE A 141 -12.01 -12.79 -11.16
C PHE A 141 -12.87 -11.90 -10.25
N TRP A 142 -13.49 -12.46 -9.20
CA TRP A 142 -14.35 -11.72 -8.29
C TRP A 142 -13.58 -10.75 -7.41
N VAL A 143 -12.41 -11.15 -6.90
CA VAL A 143 -11.52 -10.28 -6.13
C VAL A 143 -11.09 -9.06 -6.96
N LYS A 144 -10.72 -9.24 -8.22
CA LYS A 144 -10.38 -8.13 -9.13
C LYS A 144 -11.55 -7.17 -9.38
N LYS A 145 -12.78 -7.66 -9.30
CA LYS A 145 -13.98 -6.85 -9.48
C LYS A 145 -14.27 -5.97 -8.26
N TYR A 146 -14.02 -6.47 -7.06
CA TYR A 146 -14.47 -5.84 -5.81
C TYR A 146 -13.34 -5.25 -4.97
N ASP A 147 -12.10 -5.68 -5.18
CA ASP A 147 -10.96 -5.28 -4.36
C ASP A 147 -9.85 -4.65 -5.20
N PHE A 148 -9.07 -3.75 -4.60
CA PHE A 148 -7.92 -3.16 -5.28
C PHE A 148 -6.61 -3.90 -4.98
N ALA A 149 -6.56 -4.65 -3.89
CA ALA A 149 -5.39 -5.44 -3.49
C ALA A 149 -5.80 -6.69 -2.71
N ALA A 150 -5.05 -7.76 -2.87
CA ALA A 150 -5.24 -8.99 -2.13
C ALA A 150 -3.92 -9.60 -1.66
N ARG A 151 -3.94 -10.12 -0.42
CA ARG A 151 -2.87 -10.94 0.12
C ARG A 151 -3.13 -12.41 -0.24
N GLY A 152 -2.17 -13.07 -0.87
CA GLY A 152 -2.32 -14.44 -1.33
C GLY A 152 -1.11 -15.30 -1.00
N TRP A 153 -0.02 -15.13 -1.73
CA TRP A 153 1.12 -16.00 -1.61
C TRP A 153 1.77 -15.98 -0.23
N GLN A 154 2.02 -17.16 0.31
CA GLN A 154 2.79 -17.37 1.53
C GLN A 154 4.17 -17.89 1.16
N GLY A 155 5.21 -17.39 1.80
CA GLY A 155 6.55 -17.83 1.47
C GLY A 155 7.58 -17.46 2.50
N GLU A 156 8.82 -17.83 2.19
CA GLU A 156 10.02 -17.52 2.96
C GLU A 156 11.09 -16.93 2.05
N GLY A 157 12.10 -16.30 2.64
CA GLY A 157 13.26 -15.81 1.92
C GLY A 157 13.06 -14.42 1.31
N GLU A 158 13.63 -14.21 0.12
CA GLU A 158 13.75 -12.88 -0.48
C GLU A 158 12.46 -12.38 -1.13
N SER A 159 11.66 -13.29 -1.66
CA SER A 159 10.45 -12.99 -2.44
C SER A 159 9.26 -12.46 -1.63
N VAL A 160 9.32 -12.54 -0.30
CA VAL A 160 8.30 -11.98 0.61
C VAL A 160 8.49 -10.48 0.91
N TYR A 161 9.53 -9.87 0.37
CA TYR A 161 9.81 -8.44 0.53
C TYR A 161 9.46 -7.70 -0.74
N VAL A 162 8.45 -6.82 -0.67
CA VAL A 162 8.05 -5.97 -1.80
C VAL A 162 8.97 -4.75 -1.84
N ALA A 163 9.81 -4.65 -2.87
CA ALA A 163 10.72 -3.51 -3.01
C ALA A 163 9.95 -2.23 -3.42
N ALA A 164 10.45 -1.06 -3.01
CA ALA A 164 9.83 0.23 -3.34
C ALA A 164 9.66 0.49 -4.86
N GLY A 165 10.58 -0.06 -5.66
CA GLY A 165 10.53 0.04 -7.13
C GLY A 165 9.73 -1.06 -7.83
N ALA A 166 9.27 -2.09 -7.09
CA ALA A 166 8.60 -3.24 -7.69
C ALA A 166 7.22 -2.90 -8.27
N GLU A 167 6.81 -3.68 -9.27
CA GLU A 167 5.43 -3.78 -9.73
C GLU A 167 4.92 -5.16 -9.27
N PRO A 168 4.35 -5.28 -8.08
CA PRO A 168 3.90 -6.56 -7.56
C PRO A 168 2.61 -7.00 -8.24
N ASP A 169 2.28 -8.29 -8.14
CA ASP A 169 0.92 -8.73 -8.40
C ASP A 169 0.00 -8.22 -7.27
N TRP A 170 -0.78 -7.18 -7.56
CA TRP A 170 -1.70 -6.55 -6.61
C TRP A 170 -2.73 -7.50 -6.02
N TYR A 171 -3.00 -8.60 -6.71
CA TYR A 171 -3.99 -9.59 -6.32
C TYR A 171 -3.37 -10.87 -5.77
N ASN A 172 -2.05 -10.87 -5.54
CA ASN A 172 -1.32 -11.97 -4.92
C ASN A 172 -0.10 -11.44 -4.14
N LEU A 173 -0.31 -10.43 -3.30
CA LEU A 173 0.76 -9.83 -2.49
C LEU A 173 1.32 -10.86 -1.51
N PRO A 174 2.65 -10.96 -1.39
CA PRO A 174 3.30 -11.96 -0.56
C PRO A 174 3.21 -11.64 0.92
N SER A 175 3.18 -12.67 1.77
CA SER A 175 3.24 -12.52 3.22
C SER A 175 4.12 -13.58 3.88
N GLN A 176 4.59 -13.29 5.08
CA GLN A 176 5.31 -14.20 5.94
C GLN A 176 4.37 -14.72 7.02
N THR A 177 4.12 -16.03 7.02
CA THR A 177 3.26 -16.65 8.03
C THR A 177 4.01 -16.76 9.35
N ALA A 178 3.39 -16.25 10.40
CA ALA A 178 3.88 -16.40 11.76
C ALA A 178 3.52 -17.79 12.29
N TYR A 179 4.52 -18.52 12.77
CA TYR A 179 4.37 -19.85 13.30
C TYR A 179 4.74 -19.91 14.78
N THR A 180 4.07 -20.77 15.53
CA THR A 180 4.34 -21.04 16.96
C THR A 180 5.81 -21.38 17.25
N LYS A 181 6.47 -22.06 16.29
CA LYS A 181 7.88 -22.45 16.40
C LYS A 181 8.89 -21.30 16.35
N TYR A 182 8.47 -20.09 15.93
CA TYR A 182 9.35 -18.95 15.79
C TYR A 182 9.42 -18.14 17.09
N ASP A 183 10.62 -17.80 17.49
CA ASP A 183 10.86 -16.87 18.59
C ASP A 183 10.86 -15.40 18.14
N ALA A 184 10.96 -14.49 19.10
CA ALA A 184 10.99 -13.06 18.80
C ALA A 184 12.17 -12.63 17.91
N ALA A 185 13.28 -13.37 17.91
CA ALA A 185 14.44 -13.03 17.08
C ALA A 185 14.17 -13.24 15.58
N VAL A 186 13.39 -14.27 15.25
CA VAL A 186 12.96 -14.51 13.85
C VAL A 186 12.12 -13.33 13.34
N TYR A 187 11.11 -12.91 14.09
CA TYR A 187 10.25 -11.79 13.69
C TYR A 187 11.01 -10.47 13.59
N ARG A 188 11.94 -10.20 14.52
CA ARG A 188 12.83 -9.05 14.44
C ARG A 188 13.69 -9.09 13.16
N SER A 189 14.22 -10.26 12.82
CA SER A 189 15.04 -10.42 11.61
C SER A 189 14.25 -10.09 10.32
N TRP A 190 12.94 -10.36 10.28
CA TRP A 190 12.10 -9.99 9.14
C TRP A 190 11.97 -8.47 9.00
N ILE A 191 11.81 -7.77 10.11
CA ILE A 191 11.73 -6.31 10.15
C ILE A 191 13.08 -5.69 9.75
N ASP A 192 14.19 -6.20 10.28
CA ASP A 192 15.55 -5.72 9.96
C ASP A 192 15.88 -5.92 8.48
N LYS A 193 15.47 -7.05 7.91
CA LYS A 193 15.61 -7.30 6.46
C LYS A 193 14.76 -6.34 5.63
N ALA A 194 13.53 -6.03 6.05
CA ALA A 194 12.71 -5.02 5.36
C ALA A 194 13.40 -3.65 5.35
N PHE A 195 14.00 -3.24 6.48
CA PHE A 195 14.81 -2.03 6.55
C PHE A 195 16.02 -2.06 5.61
N ALA A 196 16.82 -3.13 5.68
CA ALA A 196 18.04 -3.27 4.88
C ALA A 196 17.74 -3.28 3.37
N LYS A 197 16.57 -3.75 2.97
CA LYS A 197 16.10 -3.83 1.57
C LYS A 197 15.30 -2.63 1.10
N HIS A 198 15.00 -1.68 1.97
CA HIS A 198 14.04 -0.60 1.67
C HIS A 198 12.71 -1.16 1.14
N ALA A 199 12.18 -2.19 1.78
CA ALA A 199 11.04 -2.96 1.31
C ALA A 199 9.87 -2.94 2.29
N TRP A 200 8.71 -3.38 1.81
CA TRP A 200 7.54 -3.68 2.61
C TRP A 200 7.49 -5.19 2.89
N THR A 201 7.23 -5.55 4.14
CA THR A 201 6.93 -6.93 4.54
C THR A 201 5.58 -7.02 5.23
N ILE A 202 4.85 -8.09 4.98
CA ILE A 202 3.49 -8.35 5.47
C ILE A 202 3.55 -9.58 6.36
N PHE A 203 3.10 -9.43 7.60
CA PHE A 203 2.96 -10.53 8.54
C PHE A 203 1.55 -11.12 8.43
N GLN A 204 1.45 -12.42 8.31
CA GLN A 204 0.20 -13.16 8.42
C GLN A 204 0.15 -13.88 9.78
N ILE A 205 -0.83 -13.54 10.59
CA ILE A 205 -0.95 -14.00 11.97
C ILE A 205 -2.38 -14.51 12.19
N HIS A 206 -2.55 -15.58 12.98
CA HIS A 206 -3.86 -16.11 13.35
C HIS A 206 -4.07 -16.03 14.86
N GLY A 207 -3.58 -17.02 15.62
CA GLY A 207 -3.74 -17.09 17.08
C GLY A 207 -2.64 -16.36 17.86
N ILE A 208 -2.96 -15.97 19.10
CA ILE A 208 -2.00 -15.40 20.06
C ILE A 208 -2.20 -16.08 21.42
N GLY A 209 -1.11 -16.54 22.01
CA GLY A 209 -1.09 -17.11 23.37
C GLY A 209 -1.46 -18.57 23.40
N ASP A 210 -2.67 -18.90 23.84
CA ASP A 210 -3.14 -20.26 24.02
C ASP A 210 -3.33 -21.00 22.68
N PRO A 211 -2.99 -22.31 22.57
CA PRO A 211 -3.20 -23.12 21.36
C PRO A 211 -4.64 -23.13 20.82
N SER A 212 -5.64 -22.88 21.64
CA SER A 212 -7.04 -22.82 21.21
C SER A 212 -7.42 -21.54 20.48
N THR A 213 -6.55 -20.53 20.45
CA THR A 213 -6.86 -19.20 19.90
C THR A 213 -6.80 -19.12 18.38
N GLY A 214 -6.24 -20.11 17.70
CA GLY A 214 -6.18 -20.14 16.23
C GLY A 214 -5.11 -21.07 15.68
N PHE A 215 -4.91 -21.00 14.38
CA PHE A 215 -3.82 -21.71 13.69
C PHE A 215 -2.47 -21.12 14.11
N GLU A 216 -1.50 -21.97 14.44
CA GLU A 216 -0.10 -21.59 14.76
C GLU A 216 0.01 -20.35 15.67
N PRO A 217 -0.58 -20.37 16.90
CA PRO A 217 -0.62 -19.20 17.75
C PRO A 217 0.78 -18.78 18.19
N ILE A 218 1.07 -17.49 18.07
CA ILE A 218 2.31 -16.90 18.57
C ILE A 218 2.23 -16.84 20.11
N PRO A 219 3.24 -17.29 20.88
CA PRO A 219 3.28 -17.08 22.31
C PRO A 219 3.10 -15.60 22.67
N LEU A 220 2.34 -15.32 23.73
CA LEU A 220 1.97 -13.93 24.08
C LEU A 220 3.19 -13.03 24.33
N ASP A 221 4.19 -13.51 25.02
CA ASP A 221 5.44 -12.80 25.29
C ASP A 221 6.21 -12.48 24.00
N THR A 222 6.25 -13.43 23.08
CA THR A 222 6.82 -13.25 21.74
C THR A 222 6.06 -12.19 20.96
N PHE A 223 4.72 -12.21 20.99
CA PHE A 223 3.90 -11.21 20.35
C PHE A 223 4.12 -9.81 20.94
N LEU A 224 4.10 -9.68 22.26
CA LEU A 224 4.36 -8.40 22.94
C LEU A 224 5.76 -7.86 22.58
N SER A 225 6.77 -8.75 22.59
CA SER A 225 8.14 -8.39 22.16
C SER A 225 8.22 -7.92 20.70
N LEU A 226 7.42 -8.53 19.80
CA LEU A 226 7.31 -8.07 18.42
C LEU A 226 6.73 -6.66 18.33
N LEU A 227 5.65 -6.38 19.08
CA LEU A 227 5.02 -5.05 19.06
C LEU A 227 5.93 -3.97 19.63
N ASP A 228 6.65 -4.26 20.75
CA ASP A 228 7.62 -3.35 21.33
C ASP A 228 8.77 -3.08 20.37
N TYR A 229 9.23 -4.09 19.62
CA TYR A 229 10.26 -3.93 18.62
C TYR A 229 9.78 -3.05 17.45
N LEU A 230 8.58 -3.29 16.92
CA LEU A 230 7.98 -2.45 15.88
C LEU A 230 7.91 -0.99 16.32
N LYS A 231 7.45 -0.74 17.56
CA LYS A 231 7.38 0.61 18.11
C LYS A 231 8.75 1.29 18.21
N ALA A 232 9.77 0.54 18.62
CA ALA A 232 11.17 1.03 18.65
C ALA A 232 11.71 1.32 17.23
N GLN A 233 11.29 0.55 16.21
CA GLN A 233 11.71 0.79 14.83
C GLN A 233 10.94 1.96 14.18
N GLU A 234 9.68 2.25 14.57
CA GLU A 234 9.00 3.47 14.15
C GLU A 234 9.78 4.74 14.53
N ALA A 235 10.36 4.77 15.74
CA ALA A 235 11.22 5.87 16.18
C ALA A 235 12.49 6.04 15.30
N LYS A 236 12.88 4.99 14.57
CA LYS A 236 13.98 5.01 13.59
C LYS A 236 13.50 5.23 12.14
N GLY A 237 12.19 5.44 11.96
CA GLY A 237 11.60 5.76 10.69
C GLY A 237 10.86 4.62 9.98
N LEU A 238 10.64 3.46 10.61
CA LEU A 238 9.81 2.41 10.02
C LEU A 238 8.36 2.89 9.87
N TRP A 239 7.73 2.61 8.75
CA TRP A 239 6.31 2.84 8.57
C TRP A 239 5.52 1.57 8.93
N VAL A 240 4.94 1.54 10.11
CA VAL A 240 4.00 0.48 10.51
C VAL A 240 2.58 0.95 10.21
N ALA A 241 1.92 0.30 9.26
CA ALA A 241 0.59 0.72 8.81
C ALA A 241 -0.24 -0.48 8.33
N PRO A 242 -1.59 -0.36 8.31
CA PRO A 242 -2.47 -1.37 7.75
C PRO A 242 -2.10 -1.76 6.31
N PHE A 243 -2.42 -2.99 5.94
CA PHE A 243 -2.10 -3.58 4.64
C PHE A 243 -2.63 -2.75 3.48
N GLY A 244 -3.92 -2.40 3.50
CA GLY A 244 -4.55 -1.63 2.44
C GLY A 244 -3.99 -0.21 2.34
N THR A 245 -3.62 0.39 3.48
CA THR A 245 -2.96 1.71 3.50
C THR A 245 -1.63 1.69 2.74
N VAL A 246 -0.77 0.68 3.00
CA VAL A 246 0.53 0.56 2.32
C VAL A 246 0.36 0.17 0.85
N ALA A 247 -0.54 -0.78 0.56
CA ALA A 247 -0.86 -1.21 -0.81
C ALA A 247 -1.41 -0.06 -1.65
N ALA A 248 -2.33 0.74 -1.10
CA ALA A 248 -2.91 1.90 -1.79
C ALA A 248 -1.84 2.96 -2.08
N TYR A 249 -0.98 3.25 -1.11
CA TYR A 249 0.12 4.19 -1.31
C TYR A 249 1.05 3.74 -2.45
N LEU A 250 1.50 2.49 -2.43
CA LEU A 250 2.41 1.95 -3.46
C LEU A 250 1.75 1.93 -4.83
N ARG A 251 0.48 1.51 -4.94
CA ARG A 251 -0.25 1.46 -6.22
C ARG A 251 -0.52 2.86 -6.78
N ALA A 252 -0.88 3.82 -5.91
CA ALA A 252 -1.02 5.22 -6.28
C ALA A 252 0.31 5.85 -6.71
N GLN A 253 1.42 5.54 -6.01
CA GLN A 253 2.76 5.95 -6.40
C GLN A 253 3.07 5.50 -7.82
N LYS A 254 2.89 4.22 -8.14
CA LYS A 254 3.13 3.66 -9.49
C LYS A 254 2.29 4.34 -10.55
N THR A 255 1.02 4.59 -10.24
CA THR A 255 0.10 5.26 -11.17
C THR A 255 0.53 6.70 -11.45
N LEU A 256 0.93 7.45 -10.42
CA LEU A 256 1.40 8.84 -10.59
C LEU A 256 2.75 8.89 -11.32
N GLU A 257 3.70 8.01 -10.98
CA GLU A 257 5.02 7.97 -11.63
C GLU A 257 4.95 7.55 -13.10
N ALA A 258 3.91 6.81 -13.50
CA ALA A 258 3.64 6.46 -14.90
C ALA A 258 3.00 7.61 -15.69
N ALA A 259 2.46 8.63 -15.04
CA ALA A 259 1.84 9.77 -15.69
C ALA A 259 2.90 10.63 -16.38
N LYS A 260 2.77 10.79 -17.71
CA LYS A 260 3.68 11.64 -18.49
C LYS A 260 3.24 13.11 -18.40
N PRO A 261 4.17 14.06 -18.20
CA PRO A 261 3.83 15.46 -18.19
C PRO A 261 3.37 15.94 -19.58
N GLN A 262 2.31 16.73 -19.59
CA GLN A 262 1.83 17.47 -20.74
C GLN A 262 2.30 18.93 -20.57
N LEU A 263 3.19 19.37 -21.48
CA LEU A 263 3.71 20.74 -21.48
C LEU A 263 2.74 21.69 -22.18
N ARG A 264 2.34 22.76 -21.49
CA ARG A 264 1.51 23.82 -22.07
C ARG A 264 1.83 25.17 -21.42
N ASN A 265 2.28 26.16 -22.21
CA ASN A 265 2.53 27.54 -21.72
C ASN A 265 3.36 27.60 -20.42
N SER A 266 4.50 26.92 -20.38
CA SER A 266 5.37 26.84 -19.18
C SER A 266 4.73 26.15 -17.98
N GLU A 267 3.71 25.35 -18.19
CA GLU A 267 3.10 24.49 -17.18
C GLU A 267 3.31 23.02 -17.55
N GLU A 268 3.68 22.20 -16.56
CA GLU A 268 3.68 20.75 -16.65
C GLU A 268 2.42 20.20 -15.99
N ARG A 269 1.59 19.48 -16.72
CA ARG A 269 0.38 18.86 -16.19
C ARG A 269 0.50 17.36 -16.23
N PHE A 270 0.47 16.74 -15.07
CA PHE A 270 0.38 15.28 -14.89
C PHE A 270 -1.08 14.90 -14.69
N VAL A 271 -1.56 13.94 -15.46
CA VAL A 271 -2.93 13.43 -15.36
C VAL A 271 -2.89 11.92 -15.22
N TRP A 272 -3.65 11.38 -14.28
CA TRP A 272 -3.78 9.95 -14.05
C TRP A 272 -5.24 9.55 -13.83
N LYS A 273 -5.53 8.28 -14.07
CA LYS A 273 -6.83 7.70 -13.76
C LYS A 273 -6.73 6.95 -12.42
N VAL A 274 -7.59 7.31 -11.48
CA VAL A 274 -7.76 6.54 -10.25
C VAL A 274 -8.34 5.17 -10.61
N PRO A 275 -7.72 4.04 -10.23
CA PRO A 275 -8.31 2.72 -10.46
C PRO A 275 -9.66 2.58 -9.76
N ALA A 276 -10.47 1.64 -10.21
CA ALA A 276 -11.72 1.29 -9.55
C ALA A 276 -11.83 -0.25 -9.47
N PRO A 277 -12.06 -0.80 -8.27
CA PRO A 277 -12.16 -0.12 -6.98
C PRO A 277 -10.83 0.43 -6.46
N PHE A 278 -10.87 1.49 -5.65
CA PHE A 278 -9.71 2.06 -4.99
C PHE A 278 -10.13 2.87 -3.76
N PRO A 279 -9.40 2.83 -2.63
CA PRO A 279 -9.78 3.61 -1.45
C PRO A 279 -9.57 5.11 -1.70
N SER A 280 -10.48 5.92 -1.17
CA SER A 280 -10.37 7.39 -1.22
C SER A 280 -9.40 7.91 -0.15
N GLY A 281 -8.98 9.17 -0.30
CA GLY A 281 -8.15 9.87 0.68
C GLY A 281 -6.67 9.52 0.66
N VAL A 282 -6.18 8.83 -0.37
CA VAL A 282 -4.76 8.50 -0.51
C VAL A 282 -3.95 9.76 -0.81
N VAL A 283 -2.96 10.06 0.05
CA VAL A 283 -2.08 11.21 -0.09
C VAL A 283 -0.64 10.76 -0.29
N LEU A 284 -0.03 11.21 -1.39
CA LEU A 284 1.34 10.88 -1.75
C LEU A 284 2.31 11.98 -1.34
N LYS A 285 3.40 11.62 -0.67
CA LYS A 285 4.56 12.51 -0.45
C LYS A 285 5.38 12.58 -1.73
N THR A 286 5.33 13.71 -2.40
CA THR A 286 5.92 13.88 -3.74
C THR A 286 7.00 14.93 -3.73
N ALA A 287 8.22 14.55 -4.09
CA ALA A 287 9.33 15.46 -4.30
C ALA A 287 9.24 16.03 -5.73
N ILE A 288 9.32 17.35 -5.84
CA ILE A 288 9.30 18.10 -7.10
C ILE A 288 10.53 19.00 -7.11
N GLN A 289 11.41 18.85 -8.12
CA GLN A 289 12.58 19.70 -8.25
C GLN A 289 12.19 21.06 -8.85
N GLY A 290 12.90 22.11 -8.47
CA GLY A 290 12.64 23.49 -8.94
C GLY A 290 12.76 24.53 -7.82
N GLY A 291 12.97 24.10 -6.60
CA GLY A 291 13.19 24.98 -5.45
C GLY A 291 12.01 25.91 -5.13
N THR A 292 12.31 27.16 -4.75
CA THR A 292 11.32 28.20 -4.38
C THR A 292 10.61 28.83 -5.57
N HIS A 293 11.01 28.48 -6.81
CA HIS A 293 10.45 29.06 -8.04
C HIS A 293 9.34 28.21 -8.65
N VAL A 294 8.98 27.10 -8.01
CA VAL A 294 7.95 26.18 -8.51
C VAL A 294 6.66 26.35 -7.71
N HIS A 295 5.56 26.56 -8.42
CA HIS A 295 4.22 26.59 -7.87
C HIS A 295 3.48 25.32 -8.25
N VAL A 296 2.94 24.60 -7.29
CA VAL A 296 2.29 23.29 -7.47
C VAL A 296 0.81 23.39 -7.17
N TYR A 297 -0.04 22.88 -8.07
CA TYR A 297 -1.50 22.98 -7.94
C TYR A 297 -2.19 21.62 -8.12
N GLN A 298 -3.31 21.46 -7.43
CA GLN A 298 -4.34 20.46 -7.73
C GLN A 298 -5.67 21.17 -7.98
N GLY A 299 -6.17 21.13 -9.21
CA GLY A 299 -7.24 21.98 -9.66
C GLY A 299 -6.89 23.46 -9.49
N LYS A 300 -7.69 24.21 -8.71
CA LYS A 300 -7.46 25.63 -8.40
C LYS A 300 -6.66 25.85 -7.11
N ARG A 301 -6.40 24.80 -6.32
CA ARG A 301 -5.72 24.88 -5.03
C ARG A 301 -4.21 24.81 -5.21
N GLU A 302 -3.51 25.82 -4.73
CA GLU A 302 -2.06 25.78 -4.59
C GLU A 302 -1.66 24.90 -3.41
N LEU A 303 -0.68 24.02 -3.62
CA LEU A 303 -0.10 23.16 -2.60
C LEU A 303 1.16 23.85 -2.04
N HIS A 304 1.28 23.85 -0.72
CA HIS A 304 2.47 24.34 -0.05
C HIS A 304 3.35 23.14 0.39
N PRO A 305 4.67 23.24 0.22
CA PRO A 305 5.56 22.14 0.60
C PRO A 305 5.64 21.99 2.12
N SER A 306 5.62 20.76 2.62
CA SER A 306 5.83 20.44 4.03
C SER A 306 7.30 20.60 4.47
N LYS A 307 8.21 20.43 3.53
CA LYS A 307 9.65 20.76 3.57
C LYS A 307 10.10 21.07 2.15
N VAL A 308 11.27 21.68 1.97
CA VAL A 308 11.75 22.13 0.65
C VAL A 308 11.54 21.04 -0.41
N GLY A 309 10.73 21.38 -1.42
CA GLY A 309 10.44 20.54 -2.57
C GLY A 309 9.56 19.32 -2.32
N VAL A 310 8.98 19.12 -1.11
CA VAL A 310 8.09 17.97 -0.81
C VAL A 310 6.66 18.39 -0.57
N TYR A 311 5.77 17.91 -1.40
CA TYR A 311 4.33 18.24 -1.41
C TYR A 311 3.48 17.03 -1.01
N SER A 312 2.33 17.31 -0.39
CA SER A 312 1.28 16.30 -0.14
C SER A 312 0.28 16.35 -1.29
N VAL A 313 0.33 15.35 -2.17
CA VAL A 313 -0.48 15.26 -3.38
C VAL A 313 -1.64 14.29 -3.13
N SER A 314 -2.90 14.77 -3.24
CA SER A 314 -4.07 13.91 -3.19
C SER A 314 -4.17 13.08 -4.47
N PHE A 315 -4.21 11.76 -4.33
CA PHE A 315 -4.33 10.87 -5.48
C PHE A 315 -5.70 10.95 -6.14
N ASP A 316 -6.75 11.22 -5.36
CA ASP A 316 -8.13 11.32 -5.84
C ASP A 316 -8.37 12.47 -6.82
N SER A 317 -7.49 13.48 -6.82
CA SER A 317 -7.65 14.62 -7.73
C SER A 317 -7.44 14.26 -9.20
N GLY A 318 -6.76 13.16 -9.50
CA GLY A 318 -6.46 12.73 -10.87
C GLY A 318 -5.52 13.66 -11.64
N GLU A 319 -5.04 14.77 -11.03
CA GLU A 319 -4.14 15.70 -11.70
C GLU A 319 -3.17 16.41 -10.74
N LEU A 320 -2.05 16.84 -11.29
CA LEU A 320 -1.08 17.72 -10.66
C LEU A 320 -0.54 18.70 -11.71
N ILE A 321 -0.45 19.98 -11.37
CA ILE A 321 0.07 21.02 -12.25
C ILE A 321 1.28 21.66 -11.57
N VAL A 322 2.39 21.75 -12.31
CA VAL A 322 3.64 22.37 -11.88
C VAL A 322 3.93 23.55 -12.78
N LYS A 323 4.08 24.77 -12.22
CA LYS A 323 4.36 26.02 -12.92
C LYS A 323 5.71 26.58 -12.52
N GLY A 324 6.41 27.21 -13.47
CA GLY A 324 7.71 27.84 -13.21
C GLY A 324 8.89 26.86 -13.22
N ALA A 325 8.73 25.64 -13.73
CA ALA A 325 9.78 24.61 -13.80
C ALA A 325 10.74 24.76 -15.01
N LEU A 326 10.54 25.81 -15.86
CA LEU A 326 11.30 26.04 -17.11
C LEU A 326 12.36 27.12 -16.94
#